data_30a03f99310f6eb42c1627692ce5ba6e
#
_entry.id   30a03f99310f6eb42c1627692ce5ba6e
#
_cell.length_a   1.000
_cell.length_b   1.000
_cell.length_c   1.000
_cell.angle_alpha   90.00
_cell.angle_beta   90.00
_cell.angle_gamma   90.00
#
_symmetry.space_group_name_H-M   'P 1'
#
loop_
_entity.id
_entity.type
_entity.pdbx_description
1 polymer ?
#
loop_
_entity_poly.entity_id
_entity_poly.type
_entity_poly.pdbx_seq_one_letter_code
_entity_poly.pdbx_strand_id
1 'polypeptide(L)'
;GDAYHMTSPSEDGSGGALAMEAAMRDAGITGEQIGYVNAHGTSTPAGDVAEIKGIKRALGEAGSKQVLVSSTKSMTGHLLGAAGSAEAIITAMSLVDQIVP
;
A
#
# COMPACT_ATOMS: atom_id res chain seq x y z
N GLY A 1 -10.05 -9.63 -4.29
CA GLY A 1 -9.12 -10.39 -5.15
C GLY A 1 -9.15 -9.89 -6.58
N ASP A 2 -8.04 -10.01 -7.29
CA ASP A 2 -7.90 -9.56 -8.69
C ASP A 2 -8.02 -10.73 -9.70
N ALA A 3 -8.26 -11.94 -9.19
CA ALA A 3 -8.38 -13.18 -9.98
C ALA A 3 -7.14 -13.52 -10.83
N TYR A 4 -5.99 -12.94 -10.51
CA TYR A 4 -4.74 -13.18 -11.24
C TYR A 4 -4.07 -14.48 -10.79
N HIS A 5 -3.71 -14.60 -9.52
CA HIS A 5 -3.04 -15.77 -8.94
C HIS A 5 -3.34 -15.87 -7.46
N MET A 6 -3.23 -17.07 -6.88
CA MET A 6 -3.50 -17.27 -5.44
C MET A 6 -2.57 -16.47 -4.52
N THR A 7 -1.29 -16.34 -4.90
CA THR A 7 -0.26 -15.73 -4.04
C THR A 7 0.68 -14.77 -4.75
N SER A 8 0.64 -14.68 -6.08
CA SER A 8 1.54 -13.80 -6.84
C SER A 8 0.79 -12.56 -7.31
N PRO A 9 1.35 -11.36 -7.14
CA PRO A 9 0.78 -10.15 -7.72
C PRO A 9 0.98 -10.13 -9.24
N SER A 10 0.13 -9.37 -9.96
CA SER A 10 0.38 -9.07 -11.37
C SER A 10 1.66 -8.24 -11.50
N GLU A 11 2.47 -8.53 -12.50
CA GLU A 11 3.78 -7.88 -12.70
C GLU A 11 3.69 -6.35 -12.89
N ASP A 12 2.55 -5.88 -13.37
CA ASP A 12 2.26 -4.46 -13.59
C ASP A 12 1.67 -3.75 -12.37
N GLY A 13 1.41 -4.48 -11.27
CA GLY A 13 0.83 -3.95 -10.05
C GLY A 13 -0.65 -3.56 -10.15
N SER A 14 -1.35 -4.01 -11.20
CA SER A 14 -2.74 -3.60 -11.48
C SER A 14 -3.72 -3.96 -10.37
N GLY A 15 -3.59 -5.14 -9.76
CA GLY A 15 -4.47 -5.57 -8.67
C GLY A 15 -4.38 -4.65 -7.44
N GLY A 16 -3.16 -4.31 -7.03
CA GLY A 16 -2.93 -3.35 -5.94
C GLY A 16 -3.41 -1.95 -6.30
N ALA A 17 -3.15 -1.50 -7.52
CA ALA A 17 -3.61 -0.19 -7.99
C ALA A 17 -5.14 -0.07 -7.94
N LEU A 18 -5.87 -1.06 -8.44
CA LEU A 18 -7.33 -1.09 -8.40
C LEU A 18 -7.89 -1.01 -6.97
N ALA A 19 -7.26 -1.69 -6.02
CA ALA A 19 -7.67 -1.63 -4.62
C ALA A 19 -7.47 -0.23 -4.03
N MET A 20 -6.33 0.41 -4.28
CA MET A 20 -6.03 1.78 -3.84
C MET A 20 -6.97 2.80 -4.50
N GLU A 21 -7.18 2.70 -5.81
CA GLU A 21 -8.11 3.55 -6.56
C GLU A 21 -9.55 3.42 -6.03
N ALA A 22 -9.99 2.20 -5.71
CA ALA A 22 -11.31 1.97 -5.12
C ALA A 22 -11.44 2.61 -3.74
N ALA A 23 -10.41 2.47 -2.89
CA ALA A 23 -10.39 3.08 -1.56
C ALA A 23 -10.40 4.61 -1.63
N MET A 24 -9.59 5.22 -2.51
CA MET A 24 -9.57 6.67 -2.70
C MET A 24 -10.92 7.19 -3.23
N ARG A 25 -11.53 6.47 -4.17
CA ARG A 25 -12.85 6.83 -4.70
C ARG A 25 -13.93 6.77 -3.61
N ASP A 26 -13.92 5.74 -2.77
CA ASP A 26 -14.86 5.61 -1.66
C ASP A 26 -14.68 6.72 -0.63
N ALA A 27 -13.44 7.11 -0.35
CA ALA A 27 -13.11 8.21 0.56
C ALA A 27 -13.32 9.61 -0.05
N GLY A 28 -13.53 9.73 -1.36
CA GLY A 28 -13.66 11.00 -2.06
C GLY A 28 -12.37 11.84 -2.09
N ILE A 29 -11.20 11.17 -2.12
CA ILE A 29 -9.88 11.81 -2.12
C ILE A 29 -9.09 11.48 -3.37
N THR A 30 -8.06 12.28 -3.66
CA THR A 30 -7.11 12.10 -4.77
C THR A 30 -5.77 11.55 -4.28
N GLY A 31 -4.96 11.02 -5.20
CA GLY A 31 -3.62 10.50 -4.88
C GLY A 31 -2.69 11.54 -4.26
N GLU A 32 -2.86 12.82 -4.59
CA GLU A 32 -2.07 13.93 -4.03
C GLU A 32 -2.36 14.18 -2.54
N GLN A 33 -3.52 13.73 -2.05
CA GLN A 33 -3.90 13.85 -0.64
C GLN A 33 -3.38 12.70 0.22
N ILE A 34 -2.73 11.70 -0.39
CA ILE A 34 -2.11 10.58 0.33
C ILE A 34 -0.70 10.98 0.75
N GLY A 35 -0.47 11.05 2.03
CA GLY A 35 0.85 11.35 2.61
C GLY A 35 1.71 10.11 2.90
N TYR A 36 1.08 8.98 3.21
CA TYR A 36 1.77 7.76 3.61
C TYR A 36 1.06 6.51 3.12
N VAL A 37 1.85 5.52 2.70
CA VAL A 37 1.40 4.17 2.39
C VAL A 37 2.17 3.18 3.27
N ASN A 38 1.44 2.47 4.14
CA ASN A 38 1.98 1.29 4.82
C ASN A 38 1.90 0.11 3.86
N ALA A 39 2.99 -0.19 3.22
CA ALA A 39 3.06 -1.14 2.13
C ALA A 39 2.95 -2.60 2.60
N HIS A 40 2.49 -3.48 1.75
CA HIS A 40 2.59 -4.92 1.97
C HIS A 40 4.05 -5.34 2.15
N GLY A 41 4.93 -4.92 1.23
CA GLY A 41 6.39 -4.90 1.41
C GLY A 41 6.96 -6.14 2.09
N THR A 42 6.77 -7.32 1.49
CA THR A 42 7.21 -8.60 2.07
C THR A 42 8.68 -8.93 1.79
N SER A 43 9.40 -8.03 1.14
CA SER A 43 10.80 -8.23 0.74
C SER A 43 10.97 -9.34 -0.30
N THR A 44 9.97 -9.53 -1.15
CA THR A 44 10.07 -10.42 -2.32
C THR A 44 10.34 -9.59 -3.57
N PRO A 45 11.28 -10.00 -4.46
CA PRO A 45 11.64 -9.19 -5.64
C PRO A 45 10.43 -8.87 -6.53
N ALA A 46 9.60 -9.85 -6.83
CA ALA A 46 8.41 -9.65 -7.67
C ALA A 46 7.34 -8.83 -6.96
N GLY A 47 7.11 -9.10 -5.67
CA GLY A 47 6.08 -8.41 -4.87
C GLY A 47 6.36 -6.93 -4.70
N ASP A 48 7.56 -6.58 -4.27
CA ASP A 48 7.93 -5.19 -3.96
C ASP A 48 7.94 -4.33 -5.24
N VAL A 49 8.45 -4.87 -6.36
CA VAL A 49 8.44 -4.14 -7.64
C VAL A 49 7.01 -3.92 -8.15
N ALA A 50 6.15 -4.95 -8.09
CA ALA A 50 4.76 -4.85 -8.51
C ALA A 50 3.99 -3.85 -7.63
N GLU A 51 4.23 -3.86 -6.33
CA GLU A 51 3.59 -2.93 -5.40
C GLU A 51 3.96 -1.48 -5.68
N ILE A 52 5.22 -1.17 -5.90
CA ILE A 52 5.66 0.19 -6.26
C ILE A 52 5.04 0.65 -7.58
N LYS A 53 4.94 -0.23 -8.57
CA LYS A 53 4.23 0.08 -9.83
C LYS A 53 2.75 0.39 -9.57
N GLY A 54 2.10 -0.41 -8.72
CA GLY A 54 0.71 -0.21 -8.31
C GLY A 54 0.48 1.11 -7.60
N ILE A 55 1.35 1.47 -6.65
CA ILE A 55 1.31 2.74 -5.93
C ILE A 55 1.44 3.92 -6.91
N LYS A 56 2.45 3.89 -7.78
CA LYS A 56 2.66 4.94 -8.78
C LYS A 56 1.46 5.11 -9.71
N ARG A 57 0.88 4.02 -10.15
CA ARG A 57 -0.32 4.02 -10.99
C ARG A 57 -1.52 4.62 -10.27
N ALA A 58 -1.78 4.18 -9.05
CA ALA A 58 -2.96 4.61 -8.28
C ALA A 58 -2.88 6.08 -7.86
N LEU A 59 -1.71 6.55 -7.41
CA LEU A 59 -1.54 7.92 -6.91
C LEU A 59 -1.26 8.95 -8.02
N GLY A 60 -0.89 8.49 -9.21
CA GLY A 60 -0.48 9.37 -10.29
C GLY A 60 0.90 9.98 -10.09
N GLU A 61 1.36 10.79 -11.05
CA GLU A 61 2.72 11.35 -11.02
C GLU A 61 2.94 12.31 -9.83
N ALA A 62 2.00 13.20 -9.57
CA ALA A 62 2.12 14.19 -8.49
C ALA A 62 2.06 13.51 -7.12
N GLY A 63 1.08 12.64 -6.87
CA GLY A 63 0.95 11.92 -5.61
C GLY A 63 2.14 11.02 -5.30
N SER A 64 2.64 10.29 -6.31
CA SER A 64 3.76 9.36 -6.13
C SER A 64 5.11 10.02 -5.84
N LYS A 65 5.27 11.32 -6.14
CA LYS A 65 6.51 12.06 -5.82
C LYS A 65 6.61 12.51 -4.37
N GLN A 66 5.49 12.63 -3.68
CA GLN A 66 5.45 13.16 -2.32
C GLN A 66 5.10 12.13 -1.26
N VAL A 67 4.51 10.99 -1.64
CA VAL A 67 4.08 9.96 -0.71
C VAL A 67 5.27 9.29 -0.03
N LEU A 68 5.17 9.11 1.28
CA LEU A 68 6.10 8.28 2.05
C LEU A 68 5.64 6.83 2.01
N VAL A 69 6.57 5.91 1.86
CA VAL A 69 6.26 4.47 1.77
C VAL A 69 7.19 3.70 2.70
N SER A 70 6.62 2.92 3.59
CA SER A 70 7.37 1.94 4.37
C SER A 70 6.52 0.69 4.61
N SER A 71 7.15 -0.41 5.01
CA SER A 71 6.45 -1.60 5.45
C SER A 71 6.76 -1.88 6.91
N THR A 72 5.74 -1.86 7.76
CA THR A 72 5.87 -2.20 9.18
C THR A 72 6.14 -3.68 9.42
N LYS A 73 6.07 -4.54 8.38
CA LYS A 73 6.49 -5.94 8.46
C LYS A 73 7.98 -6.10 8.79
N SER A 74 8.79 -5.07 8.55
CA SER A 74 10.20 -5.05 9.00
C SER A 74 10.33 -5.19 10.53
N MET A 75 9.31 -4.77 11.28
CA MET A 75 9.26 -4.83 12.75
C MET A 75 8.35 -5.95 13.27
N THR A 76 7.20 -6.17 12.63
CA THR A 76 6.18 -7.12 13.12
C THR A 76 6.28 -8.50 12.49
N GLY A 77 6.96 -8.64 11.37
CA GLY A 77 6.85 -9.81 10.51
C GLY A 77 5.50 -9.85 9.77
N HIS A 78 5.31 -10.85 8.95
CA HIS A 78 4.07 -11.03 8.19
C HIS A 78 3.05 -11.82 9.02
N LEU A 79 2.04 -11.14 9.54
CA LEU A 79 1.00 -11.71 10.42
C LEU A 79 -0.12 -12.43 9.65
N LEU A 80 0.08 -12.73 8.37
CA LEU A 80 -0.89 -13.43 7.51
C LEU A 80 -2.27 -12.77 7.54
N GLY A 81 -3.30 -13.48 7.96
CA GLY A 81 -4.68 -12.96 8.02
C GLY A 81 -4.87 -11.77 8.96
N ALA A 82 -3.98 -11.57 9.94
CA ALA A 82 -4.02 -10.42 10.86
C ALA A 82 -3.20 -9.21 10.35
N ALA A 83 -2.39 -9.36 9.29
CA ALA A 83 -1.47 -8.34 8.83
C ALA A 83 -2.19 -7.02 8.48
N GLY A 84 -3.23 -7.09 7.67
CA GLY A 84 -3.98 -5.91 7.25
C GLY A 84 -4.61 -5.15 8.40
N SER A 85 -5.18 -5.84 9.39
CA SER A 85 -5.79 -5.22 10.57
C SER A 85 -4.75 -4.55 11.46
N ALA A 86 -3.61 -5.21 11.71
CA ALA A 86 -2.52 -4.64 12.49
C ALA A 86 -1.93 -3.41 11.80
N GLU A 87 -1.69 -3.49 10.50
CA GLU A 87 -1.16 -2.38 9.70
C GLU A 87 -2.14 -1.21 9.61
N ALA A 88 -3.45 -1.47 9.55
CA ALA A 88 -4.46 -0.42 9.60
C ALA A 88 -4.41 0.35 10.94
N ILE A 89 -4.27 -0.35 12.06
CA ILE A 89 -4.13 0.28 13.39
C ILE A 89 -2.85 1.12 13.45
N ILE A 90 -1.72 0.56 13.03
CA ILE A 90 -0.44 1.29 13.02
C ILE A 90 -0.54 2.56 12.15
N THR A 91 -1.17 2.45 10.98
CA THR A 91 -1.35 3.58 10.07
C THR A 91 -2.28 4.65 10.68
N ALA A 92 -3.36 4.24 11.37
CA ALA A 92 -4.22 5.17 12.09
C ALA A 92 -3.46 5.89 13.23
N MET A 93 -2.62 5.16 13.98
CA MET A 93 -1.78 5.76 15.02
C MET A 93 -0.73 6.72 14.43
N SER A 94 -0.18 6.41 13.26
CA SER A 94 0.73 7.33 12.54
C SER A 94 0.08 8.69 12.27
N LEU A 95 -1.21 8.70 11.95
CA LEU A 95 -1.97 9.96 11.77
C LEU A 95 -2.16 10.71 13.09
N VAL A 96 -2.38 10.01 14.20
CA VAL A 96 -2.54 10.62 15.53
C VAL A 96 -1.21 11.20 16.00
N ASP A 97 -0.15 10.43 15.90
CA ASP A 97 1.18 10.78 16.43
C ASP A 97 1.99 11.65 15.46
N GLN A 98 1.54 11.78 14.20
CA GLN A 98 2.26 12.49 13.13
C GLN A 98 3.67 11.94 12.89
N ILE A 99 3.82 10.62 13.00
CA ILE A 99 5.07 9.90 12.80
C ILE A 99 4.85 8.81 11.76
N VAL A 100 5.75 8.73 10.79
CA VAL A 100 5.79 7.65 9.80
C VAL A 100 6.78 6.59 10.28
N PRO A 101 6.33 5.33 10.46
CA PRO A 101 7.20 4.23 10.87
C PRO A 101 8.24 3.86 9.84
#